data_625c41295042433a5f6963e86dc61da5
#
_entry.id   625c41295042433a5f6963e86dc61da5
#
_cell.length_a   1.000
_cell.length_b   1.000
_cell.length_c   1.000
_cell.angle_alpha   90.00
_cell.angle_beta   90.00
_cell.angle_gamma   90.00
#
_symmetry.space_group_name_H-M   'P 1'
#
loop_
_entity.id
_entity.type
_entity.pdbx_description
1 polymer ?
#
loop_
_entity_poly.entity_id
_entity_poly.type
_entity_poly.pdbx_seq_one_letter_code
_entity_poly.pdbx_strand_id
1 'polypeptide(L)'
;SDNTFMHKLDERDIQILAILQEEGRITKTALADKLNLSLTPSWDRLQRLEEAGIIESYGARLSSSFLSNFHLVITEVELESHKQGEFARFEEAIMDFDEVLSCWSIGGSLDYILRVLVKDVIGYQDFIKKVLNADIGLRRYFSYAVLDCIKHTDSVPGSLIKQSDLAK
;
A
#
# COMPACT_ATOMS: atom_id res chain seq x y z
N SER A 1 -10.90 2.03 -15.30
CA SER A 1 -10.42 0.94 -14.44
C SER A 1 -11.53 -0.06 -14.29
N ASP A 2 -11.59 -1.03 -15.24
CA ASP A 2 -12.56 -2.11 -15.18
C ASP A 2 -12.14 -3.10 -14.08
N ASN A 3 -12.70 -2.94 -12.91
CA ASN A 3 -12.53 -3.87 -11.82
C ASN A 3 -13.49 -5.04 -12.00
N THR A 4 -13.14 -5.96 -12.89
CA THR A 4 -13.89 -7.20 -13.08
C THR A 4 -13.31 -8.29 -12.17
N PHE A 5 -13.37 -8.10 -10.86
CA PHE A 5 -13.23 -9.23 -9.94
C PHE A 5 -14.51 -10.09 -10.03
N MET A 6 -14.54 -10.99 -11.01
CA MET A 6 -15.64 -11.95 -11.17
C MET A 6 -15.61 -13.08 -10.11
N HIS A 7 -14.65 -13.05 -9.19
CA HIS A 7 -14.49 -14.07 -8.17
C HIS A 7 -15.14 -13.65 -6.86
N LYS A 8 -16.24 -14.29 -6.50
CA LYS A 8 -16.83 -14.12 -5.16
C LYS A 8 -16.07 -14.95 -4.14
N LEU A 9 -15.74 -14.35 -3.02
CA LEU A 9 -15.01 -14.95 -1.92
C LEU A 9 -15.97 -15.72 -0.99
N ASP A 10 -15.66 -16.96 -0.72
CA ASP A 10 -16.31 -17.72 0.34
C ASP A 10 -15.52 -17.67 1.66
N GLU A 11 -16.05 -18.27 2.70
CA GLU A 11 -15.44 -18.30 4.03
C GLU A 11 -14.00 -18.87 4.03
N ARG A 12 -13.74 -19.89 3.18
CA ARG A 12 -12.40 -20.49 3.06
C ARG A 12 -11.41 -19.56 2.37
N ASP A 13 -11.84 -18.85 1.35
CA ASP A 13 -11.02 -17.85 0.66
C ASP A 13 -10.63 -16.72 1.63
N ILE A 14 -11.56 -16.25 2.45
CA ILE A 14 -11.32 -15.24 3.48
C ILE A 14 -10.32 -15.74 4.54
N GLN A 15 -10.43 -17.01 4.95
CA GLN A 15 -9.46 -17.63 5.87
C GLN A 15 -8.06 -17.70 5.25
N ILE A 16 -7.93 -18.06 3.97
CA ILE A 16 -6.65 -18.05 3.25
C ILE A 16 -6.03 -16.66 3.29
N LEU A 17 -6.79 -15.64 2.93
CA LEU A 17 -6.31 -14.25 2.92
C LEU A 17 -5.85 -13.78 4.31
N ALA A 18 -6.60 -14.13 5.36
CA ALA A 18 -6.22 -13.81 6.74
C ALA A 18 -4.90 -14.49 7.15
N ILE A 19 -4.75 -15.78 6.87
CA ILE A 19 -3.55 -16.56 7.19
C ILE A 19 -2.32 -15.99 6.45
N LEU A 20 -2.44 -15.74 5.15
CA LEU A 20 -1.32 -15.31 4.33
C LEU A 20 -0.84 -13.89 4.65
N GLN A 21 -1.70 -13.01 5.11
CA GLN A 21 -1.33 -11.67 5.58
C GLN A 21 -0.46 -11.72 6.85
N GLU A 22 -0.60 -12.76 7.66
CA GLU A 22 0.20 -12.98 8.86
C GLU A 22 1.43 -13.86 8.59
N GLU A 23 1.27 -14.93 7.81
CA GLU A 23 2.28 -15.95 7.54
C GLU A 23 2.50 -16.12 6.03
N GLY A 24 3.01 -15.10 5.35
CA GLY A 24 3.22 -15.14 3.89
C GLY A 24 4.18 -16.24 3.38
N ARG A 25 4.95 -16.90 4.27
CA ARG A 25 5.85 -18.01 3.95
C ARG A 25 5.31 -19.37 4.41
N ILE A 26 4.02 -19.46 4.75
CA ILE A 26 3.41 -20.73 5.13
C ILE A 26 3.55 -21.77 4.02
N THR A 27 3.81 -23.02 4.37
CA THR A 27 3.86 -24.11 3.39
C THR A 27 2.46 -24.51 2.94
N LYS A 28 2.36 -25.11 1.75
CA LYS A 28 1.09 -25.61 1.20
C LYS A 28 0.41 -26.60 2.17
N THR A 29 1.19 -27.49 2.77
CA THR A 29 0.68 -28.46 3.75
C THR A 29 0.16 -27.77 5.00
N ALA A 30 0.92 -26.85 5.58
CA ALA A 30 0.50 -26.11 6.77
C ALA A 30 -0.74 -25.25 6.51
N LEU A 31 -0.86 -24.64 5.33
CA LEU A 31 -2.07 -23.92 4.94
C LEU A 31 -3.29 -24.84 4.86
N ALA A 32 -3.16 -25.99 4.19
CA ALA A 32 -4.23 -26.99 4.09
C ALA A 32 -4.68 -27.47 5.49
N ASP A 33 -3.73 -27.74 6.39
CA ASP A 33 -4.02 -28.15 7.77
C ASP A 33 -4.80 -27.06 8.53
N LYS A 34 -4.37 -25.79 8.44
CA LYS A 34 -5.07 -24.67 9.08
C LYS A 34 -6.51 -24.48 8.56
N LEU A 35 -6.76 -24.84 7.30
CA LEU A 35 -8.07 -24.73 6.67
C LEU A 35 -8.96 -25.98 6.92
N ASN A 36 -8.40 -27.04 7.51
CA ASN A 36 -9.03 -28.36 7.55
C ASN A 36 -9.47 -28.86 6.16
N LEU A 37 -8.58 -28.70 5.19
CA LEU A 37 -8.75 -29.15 3.81
C LEU A 37 -7.62 -30.09 3.41
N SER A 38 -7.85 -30.91 2.39
CA SER A 38 -6.77 -31.62 1.71
C SER A 38 -5.92 -30.65 0.88
N LEU A 39 -4.70 -31.08 0.52
CA LEU A 39 -3.70 -30.25 -0.13
C LEU A 39 -4.20 -29.63 -1.45
N THR A 40 -4.80 -30.45 -2.34
CA THR A 40 -5.22 -29.99 -3.66
C THR A 40 -6.29 -28.90 -3.62
N PRO A 41 -7.44 -29.08 -2.92
CA PRO A 41 -8.44 -28.01 -2.83
C PRO A 41 -7.93 -26.71 -2.18
N SER A 42 -7.03 -26.82 -1.21
CA SER A 42 -6.39 -25.66 -0.59
C SER A 42 -5.52 -24.90 -1.58
N TRP A 43 -4.73 -25.64 -2.35
CA TRP A 43 -3.85 -25.07 -3.37
C TRP A 43 -4.64 -24.44 -4.53
N ASP A 44 -5.66 -25.10 -5.04
CA ASP A 44 -6.49 -24.60 -6.13
C ASP A 44 -7.18 -23.27 -5.75
N ARG A 45 -7.60 -23.14 -4.48
CA ARG A 45 -8.16 -21.90 -3.96
C ARG A 45 -7.12 -20.78 -3.93
N LEU A 46 -5.95 -21.07 -3.43
CA LEU A 46 -4.84 -20.09 -3.38
C LEU A 46 -4.49 -19.60 -4.79
N GLN A 47 -4.30 -20.51 -5.73
CA GLN A 47 -4.02 -20.14 -7.12
C GLN A 47 -5.09 -19.24 -7.74
N ARG A 48 -6.37 -19.53 -7.49
CA ARG A 48 -7.47 -18.68 -7.98
C ARG A 48 -7.43 -17.26 -7.40
N LEU A 49 -7.05 -17.11 -6.13
CA LEU A 49 -6.89 -15.79 -5.49
C LEU A 49 -5.70 -15.01 -6.09
N GLU A 50 -4.61 -15.69 -6.42
CA GLU A 50 -3.45 -15.12 -7.10
C GLU A 50 -3.79 -14.72 -8.55
N GLU A 51 -4.40 -15.63 -9.31
CA GLU A 51 -4.81 -15.39 -10.72
C GLU A 51 -5.86 -14.26 -10.83
N ALA A 52 -6.75 -14.14 -9.84
CA ALA A 52 -7.71 -13.06 -9.76
C ALA A 52 -7.08 -11.70 -9.37
N GLY A 53 -5.78 -11.67 -9.03
CA GLY A 53 -5.08 -10.48 -8.59
C GLY A 53 -5.51 -9.96 -7.21
N ILE A 54 -6.22 -10.77 -6.42
CA ILE A 54 -6.58 -10.43 -5.03
C ILE A 54 -5.34 -10.49 -4.15
N ILE A 55 -4.45 -11.44 -4.42
CA ILE A 55 -3.09 -11.49 -3.88
C ILE A 55 -2.16 -10.96 -4.97
N GLU A 56 -1.61 -9.78 -4.74
CA GLU A 56 -0.73 -9.11 -5.71
C GLU A 56 0.70 -9.64 -5.63
N SER A 57 1.21 -9.81 -4.41
CA SER A 57 2.60 -10.20 -4.19
C SER A 57 2.83 -10.75 -2.78
N TYR A 58 3.99 -11.34 -2.57
CA TYR A 58 4.50 -11.75 -1.26
C TYR A 58 5.80 -11.02 -0.97
N GLY A 59 5.92 -10.44 0.23
CA GLY A 59 7.09 -9.66 0.61
C GLY A 59 7.46 -9.78 2.08
N ALA A 60 8.71 -9.41 2.40
CA ALA A 60 9.16 -9.30 3.78
C ALA A 60 8.68 -7.97 4.37
N ARG A 61 8.16 -8.01 5.60
CA ARG A 61 7.88 -6.83 6.39
C ARG A 61 9.09 -6.51 7.26
N LEU A 62 9.63 -5.30 7.12
CA LEU A 62 10.72 -4.84 7.96
C LEU A 62 10.20 -4.38 9.33
N SER A 63 10.97 -4.63 10.38
CA SER A 63 10.58 -4.24 11.73
C SER A 63 10.58 -2.72 11.92
N SER A 64 9.69 -2.22 12.79
CA SER A 64 9.65 -0.81 13.15
C SER A 64 10.98 -0.34 13.78
N SER A 65 11.66 -1.21 14.53
CA SER A 65 12.98 -0.90 15.09
C SER A 65 14.07 -0.73 14.02
N PHE A 66 13.98 -1.45 12.90
CA PHE A 66 14.86 -1.21 11.76
C PHE A 66 14.51 0.12 11.07
N LEU A 67 13.21 0.36 10.84
CA LEU A 67 12.71 1.57 10.19
C LEU A 67 12.96 2.84 11.01
N SER A 68 13.13 2.75 12.34
CA SER A 68 13.48 3.89 13.19
C SER A 68 14.88 4.48 12.93
N ASN A 69 15.71 3.82 12.13
CA ASN A 69 16.98 4.39 11.64
C ASN A 69 16.78 5.41 10.51
N PHE A 70 15.58 5.62 10.05
CA PHE A 70 15.22 6.53 8.96
C PHE A 70 14.24 7.58 9.46
N HIS A 71 14.16 8.70 8.75
CA HIS A 71 13.13 9.71 8.98
C HIS A 71 11.94 9.48 8.08
N LEU A 72 10.79 9.25 8.69
CA LEU A 72 9.51 9.23 8.00
C LEU A 72 8.88 10.63 8.07
N VAL A 73 8.49 11.16 6.92
CA VAL A 73 7.84 12.47 6.81
C VAL A 73 6.52 12.29 6.06
N ILE A 74 5.45 12.82 6.63
CA ILE A 74 4.18 12.98 5.92
C ILE A 74 4.21 14.35 5.25
N THR A 75 3.99 14.38 3.94
CA THR A 75 4.02 15.62 3.16
C THR A 75 2.67 15.83 2.49
N GLU A 76 1.99 16.89 2.86
CA GLU A 76 0.77 17.36 2.21
C GLU A 76 1.14 18.21 1.00
N VAL A 77 0.46 18.01 -0.11
CA VAL A 77 0.73 18.68 -1.38
C VAL A 77 -0.52 19.34 -1.92
N GLU A 78 -0.35 20.59 -2.37
CA GLU A 78 -1.34 21.32 -3.15
C GLU A 78 -0.73 21.71 -4.50
N LEU A 79 -1.41 21.43 -5.60
CA LEU A 79 -0.99 21.77 -6.95
C LEU A 79 -1.42 23.19 -7.34
N GLU A 80 -0.71 23.82 -8.27
CA GLU A 80 -1.03 25.15 -8.78
C GLU A 80 -2.34 25.18 -9.58
N SER A 81 -2.65 24.08 -10.25
CA SER A 81 -3.80 23.96 -11.14
C SER A 81 -4.46 22.59 -10.99
N HIS A 82 -5.79 22.58 -10.98
CA HIS A 82 -6.61 21.37 -10.93
C HIS A 82 -7.05 20.90 -12.34
N LYS A 83 -6.30 21.25 -13.38
CA LYS A 83 -6.52 20.69 -14.71
C LYS A 83 -6.05 19.24 -14.74
N GLN A 84 -6.79 18.40 -15.47
CA GLN A 84 -6.50 16.96 -15.54
C GLN A 84 -5.05 16.64 -15.94
N GLY A 85 -4.46 17.40 -16.87
CA GLY A 85 -3.07 17.23 -17.29
C GLY A 85 -2.04 17.52 -16.19
N GLU A 86 -2.34 18.41 -15.23
CA GLU A 86 -1.45 18.73 -14.13
C GLU A 86 -1.42 17.60 -13.09
N PHE A 87 -2.56 17.00 -12.79
CA PHE A 87 -2.63 15.81 -11.94
C PHE A 87 -1.81 14.66 -12.54
N ALA A 88 -2.04 14.36 -13.84
CA ALA A 88 -1.32 13.27 -14.50
C ALA A 88 0.21 13.51 -14.51
N ARG A 89 0.65 14.78 -14.75
CA ARG A 89 2.07 15.13 -14.72
C ARG A 89 2.69 14.94 -13.34
N PHE A 90 1.98 15.34 -12.29
CA PHE A 90 2.43 15.11 -10.91
C PHE A 90 2.49 13.61 -10.58
N GLU A 91 1.43 12.86 -10.89
CA GLU A 91 1.32 11.43 -10.60
C GLU A 91 2.40 10.61 -11.33
N GLU A 92 2.67 10.92 -12.60
CA GLU A 92 3.74 10.28 -13.35
C GLU A 92 5.12 10.57 -12.75
N ALA A 93 5.40 11.83 -12.46
CA ALA A 93 6.70 12.23 -11.92
C ALA A 93 6.95 11.68 -10.51
N ILE A 94 5.92 11.59 -9.65
CA ILE A 94 6.09 11.12 -8.28
C ILE A 94 6.48 9.64 -8.20
N MET A 95 6.17 8.85 -9.24
CA MET A 95 6.54 7.44 -9.32
C MET A 95 8.05 7.21 -9.44
N ASP A 96 8.81 8.22 -9.88
CA ASP A 96 10.27 8.14 -10.06
C ASP A 96 11.06 8.49 -8.78
N PHE A 97 10.36 8.87 -7.70
CA PHE A 97 11.00 9.19 -6.42
C PHE A 97 11.00 7.99 -5.48
N ASP A 98 12.13 7.30 -5.35
CA ASP A 98 12.30 6.13 -4.48
C ASP A 98 12.03 6.45 -3.00
N GLU A 99 12.21 7.72 -2.61
CA GLU A 99 11.93 8.20 -1.26
C GLU A 99 10.42 8.19 -0.93
N VAL A 100 9.55 8.20 -1.95
CA VAL A 100 8.09 8.20 -1.78
C VAL A 100 7.57 6.77 -1.66
N LEU A 101 7.24 6.36 -0.44
CA LEU A 101 6.69 5.03 -0.17
C LEU A 101 5.20 4.91 -0.51
N SER A 102 4.47 6.03 -0.44
CA SER A 102 3.05 6.08 -0.76
C SER A 102 2.66 7.48 -1.20
N CYS A 103 1.76 7.56 -2.17
CA CYS A 103 1.13 8.78 -2.62
C CYS A 103 -0.38 8.54 -2.71
N TRP A 104 -1.16 9.32 -1.98
CA TRP A 104 -2.62 9.22 -1.99
C TRP A 104 -3.21 10.53 -2.51
N SER A 105 -4.07 10.44 -3.53
CA SER A 105 -4.97 11.53 -3.88
C SER A 105 -6.09 11.61 -2.86
N ILE A 106 -6.36 12.80 -2.36
CA ILE A 106 -7.35 13.02 -1.30
C ILE A 106 -8.40 14.05 -1.72
N GLY A 107 -9.60 13.90 -1.16
CA GLY A 107 -10.63 14.91 -1.31
C GLY A 107 -10.53 15.96 -0.18
N GLY A 108 -10.64 17.24 -0.52
CA GLY A 108 -10.60 18.32 0.46
C GLY A 108 -9.82 19.54 0.01
N SER A 109 -9.11 20.17 0.94
CA SER A 109 -8.34 21.41 0.69
C SER A 109 -6.94 21.15 0.13
N LEU A 110 -6.52 19.90 0.06
CA LEU A 110 -5.23 19.46 -0.45
C LEU A 110 -5.47 18.42 -1.54
N ASP A 111 -4.48 18.20 -2.39
CA ASP A 111 -4.59 17.28 -3.52
C ASP A 111 -3.99 15.90 -3.21
N TYR A 112 -2.83 15.87 -2.53
CA TYR A 112 -2.12 14.63 -2.23
C TYR A 112 -1.54 14.61 -0.83
N ILE A 113 -1.39 13.40 -0.30
CA ILE A 113 -0.56 13.09 0.87
C ILE A 113 0.51 12.09 0.44
N LEU A 114 1.76 12.42 0.74
CA LEU A 114 2.92 11.56 0.52
C LEU A 114 3.42 10.99 1.84
N ARG A 115 3.85 9.74 1.81
CA ARG A 115 4.67 9.14 2.86
C ARG A 115 6.09 9.02 2.34
N VAL A 116 7.00 9.82 2.87
CA VAL A 116 8.38 9.96 2.40
C VAL A 116 9.34 9.40 3.45
N LEU A 117 10.21 8.48 3.04
CA LEU A 117 11.23 7.89 3.91
C LEU A 117 12.61 8.33 3.44
N VAL A 118 13.36 8.93 4.32
CA VAL A 118 14.70 9.45 4.06
C VAL A 118 15.64 9.08 5.19
N LYS A 119 16.94 9.22 4.95
CA LYS A 119 17.94 8.92 5.96
C LYS A 119 17.85 9.88 7.17
N ASP A 120 17.70 11.16 6.91
CA ASP A 120 17.74 12.24 7.91
C ASP A 120 17.08 13.52 7.36
N VAL A 121 17.11 14.59 8.14
CA VAL A 121 16.53 15.90 7.77
C VAL A 121 17.19 16.46 6.50
N ILE A 122 18.49 16.25 6.32
CA ILE A 122 19.21 16.73 5.13
C ILE A 122 18.71 15.97 3.90
N GLY A 123 18.55 14.65 4.01
CA GLY A 123 17.96 13.83 2.94
C GLY A 123 16.55 14.29 2.55
N TYR A 124 15.74 14.75 3.53
CA TYR A 124 14.43 15.31 3.22
C TYR A 124 14.53 16.65 2.48
N GLN A 125 15.43 17.53 2.89
CA GLN A 125 15.66 18.79 2.17
C GLN A 125 16.10 18.54 0.72
N ASP A 126 16.97 17.57 0.49
CA ASP A 126 17.40 17.20 -0.86
C ASP A 126 16.26 16.59 -1.69
N PHE A 127 15.41 15.77 -1.09
CA PHE A 127 14.19 15.27 -1.72
C PHE A 127 13.29 16.44 -2.16
N ILE A 128 12.99 17.39 -1.28
CA ILE A 128 12.15 18.55 -1.62
C ILE A 128 12.78 19.39 -2.75
N LYS A 129 14.09 19.59 -2.75
CA LYS A 129 14.77 20.28 -3.87
C LYS A 129 14.59 19.54 -5.20
N LYS A 130 14.70 18.20 -5.19
CA LYS A 130 14.45 17.41 -6.39
C LYS A 130 13.01 17.58 -6.89
N VAL A 131 12.01 17.51 -5.98
CA VAL A 131 10.61 17.70 -6.30
C VAL A 131 10.33 19.07 -6.89
N LEU A 132 10.87 20.14 -6.30
CA LEU A 132 10.73 21.51 -6.78
C LEU A 132 11.40 21.71 -8.16
N ASN A 133 12.57 21.09 -8.37
CA ASN A 133 13.28 21.17 -9.65
C ASN A 133 12.63 20.37 -10.77
N ALA A 134 11.78 19.41 -10.45
CA ALA A 134 11.05 18.63 -11.44
C ALA A 134 9.89 19.40 -12.10
N ASP A 135 9.59 20.60 -11.61
CA ASP A 135 8.55 21.51 -12.15
C ASP A 135 7.20 20.78 -12.38
N ILE A 136 6.74 20.09 -11.36
CA ILE A 136 5.55 19.23 -11.40
C ILE A 136 4.27 19.94 -10.94
N GLY A 137 4.23 21.25 -11.01
CA GLY A 137 3.04 22.06 -10.69
C GLY A 137 2.76 22.17 -9.19
N LEU A 138 3.77 22.06 -8.36
CA LEU A 138 3.65 22.17 -6.90
C LEU A 138 3.43 23.65 -6.50
N ARG A 139 2.25 23.96 -5.94
CA ARG A 139 1.93 25.27 -5.39
C ARG A 139 2.51 25.47 -3.99
N ARG A 140 2.22 24.51 -3.11
CA ARG A 140 2.72 24.50 -1.74
C ARG A 140 2.72 23.09 -1.18
N TYR A 141 3.48 22.89 -0.14
CA TYR A 141 3.52 21.65 0.62
C TYR A 141 3.70 21.93 2.11
N PHE A 142 3.24 21.00 2.93
CA PHE A 142 3.46 21.00 4.37
C PHE A 142 4.08 19.68 4.78
N SER A 143 5.08 19.73 5.65
CA SER A 143 5.88 18.58 6.03
C SER A 143 5.77 18.31 7.52
N TYR A 144 5.44 17.08 7.89
CA TYR A 144 5.30 16.64 9.27
C TYR A 144 6.25 15.49 9.54
N ALA A 145 7.28 15.72 10.35
CA ALA A 145 8.16 14.64 10.79
C ALA A 145 7.38 13.70 11.71
N VAL A 146 7.36 12.41 11.38
CA VAL A 146 6.76 11.39 12.24
C VAL A 146 7.71 11.11 13.40
N LEU A 147 7.24 11.36 14.61
CA LEU A 147 8.03 11.18 15.83
C LEU A 147 7.99 9.73 16.32
N ASP A 148 6.85 9.07 16.17
CA ASP A 148 6.64 7.69 16.58
C ASP A 148 5.54 7.04 15.74
N CYS A 149 5.66 5.72 15.52
CA CYS A 149 4.66 4.92 14.83
C CYS A 149 3.89 4.08 15.85
N ILE A 150 2.78 4.58 16.33
CA ILE A 150 1.97 3.92 17.36
C ILE A 150 1.30 2.64 16.84
N LYS A 151 0.87 2.66 15.59
CA LYS A 151 0.28 1.50 14.92
C LYS A 151 0.49 1.59 13.42
N HIS A 152 0.94 0.47 12.84
CA HIS A 152 1.01 0.31 11.39
C HIS A 152 0.67 -1.12 11.00
N THR A 153 -0.28 -1.27 10.10
CA THR A 153 -0.61 -2.53 9.45
C THR A 153 -1.25 -2.26 8.09
N ASP A 154 -0.84 -3.01 7.10
CA ASP A 154 -1.47 -3.06 5.78
C ASP A 154 -2.41 -4.26 5.67
N SER A 155 -2.52 -5.08 6.72
CA SER A 155 -3.39 -6.25 6.74
C SER A 155 -4.86 -5.85 6.85
N VAL A 156 -5.68 -6.36 5.93
CA VAL A 156 -7.13 -6.17 5.93
C VAL A 156 -7.76 -7.21 6.85
N PRO A 157 -8.48 -6.80 7.93
CA PRO A 157 -9.16 -7.75 8.81
C PRO A 157 -10.18 -8.60 8.05
N GLY A 158 -10.24 -9.90 8.36
CA GLY A 158 -11.22 -10.80 7.75
C GLY A 158 -12.68 -10.35 7.91
N SER A 159 -13.00 -9.66 9.01
CA SER A 159 -14.32 -9.05 9.23
C SER A 159 -14.67 -7.97 8.20
N LEU A 160 -13.69 -7.19 7.74
CA LEU A 160 -13.89 -6.21 6.67
C LEU A 160 -13.95 -6.87 5.28
N ILE A 161 -13.16 -7.91 5.06
CA ILE A 161 -13.25 -8.68 3.80
C ILE A 161 -14.66 -9.26 3.64
N LYS A 162 -15.26 -9.80 4.72
CA LYS A 162 -16.64 -10.31 4.73
C LYS A 162 -17.71 -9.26 4.40
N GLN A 163 -17.43 -7.98 4.63
CA GLN A 163 -18.34 -6.87 4.33
C GLN A 163 -18.16 -6.31 2.92
N SER A 164 -17.15 -6.78 2.19
CA SER A 164 -16.94 -6.35 0.81
C SER A 164 -18.00 -6.93 -0.13
N ASP A 165 -18.24 -6.27 -1.25
CA ASP A 165 -19.12 -6.76 -2.31
C ASP A 165 -18.62 -8.06 -2.96
N LEU A 166 -17.37 -8.47 -2.66
CA LEU A 166 -16.77 -9.71 -3.13
C LEU A 166 -17.10 -10.90 -2.21
N ALA A 167 -17.54 -10.68 -0.98
CA ALA A 167 -17.92 -11.76 -0.07
C ALA A 167 -19.35 -12.28 -0.36
N LYS A 168 -19.55 -13.59 -0.18
CA LYS A 168 -20.88 -14.24 -0.27
C LYS A 168 -21.51 -14.31 1.10
#